data_80ef7d2b4859df621a97f872f9d37282
#
_entry.id   80ef7d2b4859df621a97f872f9d37282
#
_cell.length_a   1.000
_cell.length_b   1.000
_cell.length_c   1.000
_cell.angle_alpha   90.00
_cell.angle_beta   90.00
_cell.angle_gamma   90.00
#
_symmetry.space_group_name_H-M   'P 1'
#
loop_
_entity.id
_entity.type
_entity.pdbx_description
1 polymer ?
#
loop_
_entity_poly.entity_id
_entity_poly.type
_entity_poly.pdbx_seq_one_letter_code
_entity_poly.pdbx_strand_id
1 'polypeptide(L)'
;MACGRRQLIKNLALAASGLAAAESLGTLARGASDSTPAHPNRIAVSTYSFWHFRGERTPIETCIDKAADMGFDGVEILQVQMADDSNGHLQQLKRRAFALGLDLCGLSTHQSFVFPDAERRQKNIDQTLHSIELAYRLGIPTMRINTGRWGTSKDFDELMKNRGIEPRLPGYTDEDGFGWVIGSIEKLLPKAEECGVVLGLENHWGLGRTPEGVLRIVNAIDSPWLRVTLDTGNFLEDPYDKLEQLAPLAVLLQAKTYYGGGEWYALDLDYPRIAALMRRHNYRGYVSLEFEGKEDPDVAVPKSLKLLREAFGA
;
A
#
# COMPACT_ATOMS: atom_id res chain seq x y z
N MET A 1 -13.71 -0.74 -57.91
CA MET A 1 -13.79 -2.21 -57.93
C MET A 1 -13.71 -2.71 -56.50
N ALA A 2 -14.83 -3.05 -55.92
CA ALA A 2 -14.97 -3.59 -54.58
C ALA A 2 -15.05 -5.11 -54.64
N CYS A 3 -14.27 -5.80 -53.84
CA CYS A 3 -14.38 -7.25 -53.60
C CYS A 3 -13.92 -7.44 -52.14
N GLY A 4 -14.72 -7.74 -51.17
CA GLY A 4 -15.62 -8.82 -50.98
C GLY A 4 -15.07 -9.68 -49.85
N ARG A 5 -15.09 -9.17 -48.54
CA ARG A 5 -14.78 -9.95 -47.31
C ARG A 5 -16.08 -10.39 -46.62
N ARG A 6 -16.84 -11.27 -47.29
CA ARG A 6 -18.02 -11.92 -46.70
C ARG A 6 -18.22 -13.28 -47.34
N GLN A 7 -17.44 -14.28 -46.95
CA GLN A 7 -17.74 -15.68 -47.24
C GLN A 7 -16.79 -16.67 -46.57
N LEU A 8 -16.79 -16.69 -45.23
CA LEU A 8 -16.11 -17.76 -44.48
C LEU A 8 -16.74 -18.05 -43.10
N ILE A 9 -18.08 -17.97 -43.02
CA ILE A 9 -18.81 -18.48 -41.85
C ILE A 9 -20.10 -19.10 -42.36
N LYS A 10 -20.01 -20.32 -42.89
CA LYS A 10 -21.11 -21.28 -43.06
C LYS A 10 -20.51 -22.58 -43.52
N ASN A 11 -20.29 -23.49 -42.56
CA ASN A 11 -20.34 -24.95 -42.71
C ASN A 11 -19.60 -25.59 -41.52
N LEU A 12 -20.38 -25.91 -40.50
CA LEU A 12 -20.15 -27.03 -39.59
C LEU A 12 -21.35 -27.13 -38.66
N ALA A 13 -22.41 -27.71 -39.23
CA ALA A 13 -23.48 -28.31 -38.44
C ALA A 13 -23.77 -29.68 -39.03
N LEU A 14 -24.01 -30.62 -38.16
CA LEU A 14 -24.43 -32.01 -38.34
C LEU A 14 -23.33 -33.10 -38.34
N ALA A 15 -23.22 -33.74 -37.18
CA ALA A 15 -23.37 -35.18 -37.01
C ALA A 15 -23.55 -35.50 -35.51
N ALA A 16 -24.82 -35.73 -35.13
CA ALA A 16 -25.19 -36.41 -33.89
C ALA A 16 -25.38 -37.89 -34.23
N SER A 17 -24.85 -38.77 -33.34
CA SER A 17 -25.53 -40.02 -32.93
C SER A 17 -24.54 -41.00 -32.26
N GLY A 18 -24.70 -41.20 -30.99
CA GLY A 18 -24.89 -42.49 -30.32
C GLY A 18 -23.67 -43.34 -30.02
N LEU A 19 -23.31 -43.46 -28.78
CA LEU A 19 -23.31 -44.75 -28.05
C LEU A 19 -23.06 -44.52 -26.54
N ALA A 20 -23.96 -45.02 -25.72
CA ALA A 20 -23.80 -45.10 -24.28
C ALA A 20 -22.85 -46.27 -23.95
N ALA A 21 -21.84 -45.99 -23.11
CA ALA A 21 -21.15 -47.01 -22.34
C ALA A 21 -20.92 -46.42 -20.94
N ALA A 22 -21.62 -47.04 -19.97
CA ALA A 22 -21.39 -46.76 -18.55
C ALA A 22 -20.11 -47.48 -18.12
N GLU A 23 -19.11 -46.69 -17.69
CA GLU A 23 -17.99 -47.22 -16.90
C GLU A 23 -17.73 -46.34 -15.67
N SER A 24 -17.58 -47.09 -14.59
CA SER A 24 -17.39 -46.69 -13.21
C SER A 24 -16.54 -45.48 -12.98
N LEU A 25 -17.10 -44.44 -12.33
CA LEU A 25 -16.41 -43.35 -11.71
C LEU A 25 -15.66 -43.80 -10.45
N GLY A 26 -14.41 -44.18 -10.65
CA GLY A 26 -13.46 -44.18 -9.55
C GLY A 26 -13.13 -42.74 -9.16
N THR A 27 -13.56 -42.33 -7.96
CA THR A 27 -13.26 -41.03 -7.37
C THR A 27 -11.76 -40.96 -7.05
N LEU A 28 -10.96 -40.52 -7.98
CA LEU A 28 -9.60 -40.06 -7.68
C LEU A 28 -9.74 -38.67 -7.03
N ALA A 29 -9.69 -38.65 -5.71
CA ALA A 29 -9.39 -37.44 -4.96
C ALA A 29 -8.00 -36.94 -5.40
N ARG A 30 -7.97 -36.05 -6.38
CA ARG A 30 -6.80 -35.23 -6.65
C ARG A 30 -6.62 -34.29 -5.48
N GLY A 31 -5.75 -34.67 -4.55
CA GLY A 31 -5.09 -33.70 -3.69
C GLY A 31 -4.37 -32.71 -4.58
N ALA A 32 -4.97 -31.56 -4.81
CA ALA A 32 -4.30 -30.43 -5.41
C ALA A 32 -3.26 -29.95 -4.41
N SER A 33 -2.03 -30.44 -4.53
CA SER A 33 -0.88 -29.70 -4.04
C SER A 33 -0.76 -28.49 -4.96
N ASP A 34 -1.36 -27.38 -4.54
CA ASP A 34 -1.16 -26.07 -5.17
C ASP A 34 0.28 -25.62 -4.87
N SER A 35 1.24 -26.24 -5.55
CA SER A 35 2.59 -25.74 -5.67
C SER A 35 2.71 -24.87 -6.93
N THR A 36 1.94 -23.79 -7.00
CA THR A 36 2.35 -22.67 -7.85
C THR A 36 3.70 -22.21 -7.29
N PRO A 37 4.77 -22.14 -8.10
CA PRO A 37 6.06 -21.63 -7.60
C PRO A 37 5.79 -20.28 -6.95
N ALA A 38 6.16 -20.16 -5.68
CA ALA A 38 6.02 -18.90 -4.99
C ALA A 38 6.93 -17.90 -5.71
N HIS A 39 6.34 -16.94 -6.45
CA HIS A 39 7.12 -15.81 -6.94
C HIS A 39 7.57 -15.01 -5.72
N PRO A 40 8.87 -14.77 -5.55
CA PRO A 40 9.36 -13.96 -4.46
C PRO A 40 8.76 -12.55 -4.55
N ASN A 41 8.40 -11.97 -3.40
CA ASN A 41 7.97 -10.59 -3.38
C ASN A 41 9.18 -9.67 -3.58
N ARG A 42 9.02 -8.62 -4.38
CA ARG A 42 10.04 -7.57 -4.51
C ARG A 42 10.09 -6.73 -3.24
N ILE A 43 11.31 -6.40 -2.79
CA ILE A 43 11.53 -5.63 -1.58
C ILE A 43 11.92 -4.19 -1.94
N ALA A 44 11.11 -3.24 -1.50
CA ALA A 44 11.36 -1.81 -1.64
C ALA A 44 11.74 -1.18 -0.30
N VAL A 45 12.15 0.07 -0.33
CA VAL A 45 12.37 0.89 0.85
C VAL A 45 11.63 2.22 0.73
N SER A 46 10.93 2.61 1.79
CA SER A 46 10.37 3.95 1.92
C SER A 46 11.50 4.95 2.20
N THR A 47 11.49 6.08 1.48
CA THR A 47 12.47 7.17 1.71
C THR A 47 12.41 7.72 3.13
N TYR A 48 11.29 7.54 3.83
CA TYR A 48 11.15 7.77 5.26
C TYR A 48 12.24 7.10 6.08
N SER A 49 12.63 5.87 5.75
CA SER A 49 13.62 5.05 6.45
C SER A 49 14.99 5.71 6.57
N PHE A 50 15.29 6.71 5.75
CA PHE A 50 16.56 7.44 5.78
C PHE A 50 16.47 8.82 6.44
N TRP A 51 15.29 9.25 6.89
CA TRP A 51 15.09 10.59 7.45
C TRP A 51 14.35 10.60 8.79
N HIS A 52 13.25 9.83 8.95
CA HIS A 52 12.43 9.74 10.18
C HIS A 52 11.91 11.08 10.69
N PHE A 53 11.75 12.10 9.84
CA PHE A 53 11.45 13.47 10.24
C PHE A 53 12.47 14.08 11.22
N ARG A 54 13.73 13.57 11.21
CA ARG A 54 14.79 14.02 12.14
C ARG A 54 15.91 14.72 11.38
N GLY A 55 16.35 15.85 11.93
CA GLY A 55 17.44 16.60 11.36
C GLY A 55 17.14 17.17 9.96
N GLU A 56 18.18 17.29 9.15
CA GLU A 56 18.07 17.75 7.77
C GLU A 56 17.38 16.70 6.90
N ARG A 57 16.48 17.17 6.03
CA ARG A 57 15.72 16.30 5.13
C ARG A 57 16.68 15.61 4.13
N THR A 58 16.71 14.29 4.14
CA THR A 58 17.47 13.52 3.16
C THR A 58 16.81 13.67 1.78
N PRO A 59 17.55 14.14 0.75
CA PRO A 59 17.01 14.26 -0.61
C PRO A 59 16.54 12.91 -1.15
N ILE A 60 15.46 12.90 -1.92
CA ILE A 60 14.92 11.68 -2.54
C ILE A 60 15.94 11.01 -3.45
N GLU A 61 16.74 11.81 -4.20
CA GLU A 61 17.81 11.32 -5.04
C GLU A 61 18.84 10.50 -4.26
N THR A 62 19.21 10.99 -3.07
CA THR A 62 20.12 10.28 -2.16
C THR A 62 19.50 8.99 -1.65
N CYS A 63 18.19 8.99 -1.34
CA CYS A 63 17.48 7.78 -0.93
C CYS A 63 17.45 6.73 -2.07
N ILE A 64 17.24 7.15 -3.32
CA ILE A 64 17.27 6.28 -4.50
C ILE A 64 18.66 5.65 -4.68
N ASP A 65 19.73 6.44 -4.54
CA ASP A 65 21.10 5.91 -4.65
C ASP A 65 21.38 4.89 -3.55
N LYS A 66 21.08 5.23 -2.30
CA LYS A 66 21.25 4.31 -1.17
C LYS A 66 20.45 3.01 -1.35
N ALA A 67 19.23 3.10 -1.85
CA ALA A 67 18.39 1.93 -2.14
C ALA A 67 19.04 1.01 -3.19
N ALA A 68 19.61 1.58 -4.26
CA ALA A 68 20.33 0.84 -5.27
C ALA A 68 21.61 0.18 -4.72
N ASP A 69 22.42 0.94 -4.00
CA ASP A 69 23.68 0.45 -3.41
C ASP A 69 23.45 -0.68 -2.39
N MET A 70 22.33 -0.65 -1.66
CA MET A 70 21.93 -1.67 -0.70
C MET A 70 21.27 -2.90 -1.36
N GLY A 71 20.86 -2.80 -2.64
CA GLY A 71 20.28 -3.90 -3.41
C GLY A 71 18.77 -4.07 -3.22
N PHE A 72 18.02 -3.01 -3.00
CA PHE A 72 16.55 -3.02 -3.06
C PHE A 72 16.04 -3.18 -4.50
N ASP A 73 14.77 -3.59 -4.65
CA ASP A 73 14.12 -3.73 -5.96
C ASP A 73 13.30 -2.49 -6.31
N GLY A 74 13.03 -1.60 -5.35
CA GLY A 74 12.25 -0.39 -5.58
C GLY A 74 12.31 0.61 -4.43
N VAL A 75 11.67 1.76 -4.67
CA VAL A 75 11.58 2.85 -3.71
C VAL A 75 10.14 3.32 -3.59
N GLU A 76 9.66 3.47 -2.37
CA GLU A 76 8.45 4.19 -2.01
C GLU A 76 8.83 5.62 -1.61
N ILE A 77 8.28 6.61 -2.31
CA ILE A 77 8.59 8.02 -2.05
C ILE A 77 7.65 8.57 -0.98
N LEU A 78 8.20 9.13 0.09
CA LEU A 78 7.45 9.94 1.03
C LEU A 78 7.31 11.36 0.48
N GLN A 79 6.11 11.74 0.05
CA GLN A 79 5.87 13.00 -0.69
C GLN A 79 6.38 14.24 0.05
N VAL A 80 6.26 14.29 1.37
CA VAL A 80 6.72 15.46 2.15
C VAL A 80 8.23 15.68 2.08
N GLN A 81 9.02 14.69 1.65
CA GLN A 81 10.44 14.86 1.37
C GLN A 81 10.71 15.55 0.02
N MET A 82 9.72 15.60 -0.87
CA MET A 82 9.87 16.20 -2.19
C MET A 82 10.04 17.73 -2.05
N ALA A 83 11.16 18.24 -2.51
CA ALA A 83 11.48 19.66 -2.45
C ALA A 83 10.96 20.44 -3.67
N ASP A 84 10.82 19.76 -4.81
CA ASP A 84 10.35 20.28 -6.09
C ASP A 84 9.42 19.26 -6.75
N ASP A 85 8.21 19.67 -7.11
CA ASP A 85 7.21 18.85 -7.79
C ASP A 85 7.04 19.24 -9.28
N SER A 86 7.96 20.04 -9.79
CA SER A 86 8.00 20.37 -11.21
C SER A 86 8.17 19.11 -12.07
N ASN A 87 7.54 19.09 -13.26
CA ASN A 87 7.66 17.93 -14.14
C ASN A 87 9.13 17.62 -14.49
N GLY A 88 9.98 18.62 -14.62
CA GLY A 88 11.41 18.44 -14.88
C GLY A 88 12.09 17.61 -13.79
N HIS A 89 11.85 17.95 -12.53
CA HIS A 89 12.40 17.23 -11.39
C HIS A 89 11.84 15.80 -11.29
N LEU A 90 10.52 15.63 -11.43
CA LEU A 90 9.89 14.30 -11.40
C LEU A 90 10.48 13.36 -12.44
N GLN A 91 10.71 13.86 -13.69
CA GLN A 91 11.32 13.03 -14.74
C GLN A 91 12.80 12.73 -14.46
N GLN A 92 13.52 13.58 -13.73
CA GLN A 92 14.88 13.27 -13.28
C GLN A 92 14.88 12.14 -12.24
N LEU A 93 14.00 12.17 -11.23
CA LEU A 93 13.83 11.10 -10.25
C LEU A 93 13.50 9.77 -10.94
N LYS A 94 12.51 9.79 -11.83
CA LYS A 94 12.09 8.61 -12.60
C LYS A 94 13.24 8.02 -13.43
N ARG A 95 13.97 8.87 -14.16
CA ARG A 95 15.14 8.45 -14.93
C ARG A 95 16.25 7.88 -14.05
N ARG A 96 16.48 8.50 -12.87
CA ARG A 96 17.49 8.03 -11.91
C ARG A 96 17.18 6.62 -11.41
N ALA A 97 15.97 6.41 -10.92
CA ALA A 97 15.52 5.09 -10.46
C ALA A 97 15.65 4.04 -11.57
N PHE A 98 15.15 4.35 -12.77
CA PHE A 98 15.24 3.45 -13.93
C PHE A 98 16.68 3.10 -14.30
N ALA A 99 17.60 4.08 -14.33
CA ALA A 99 19.01 3.85 -14.66
C ALA A 99 19.74 2.98 -13.63
N LEU A 100 19.25 2.98 -12.39
CA LEU A 100 19.78 2.15 -11.28
C LEU A 100 19.04 0.80 -11.14
N GLY A 101 18.08 0.51 -12.03
CA GLY A 101 17.32 -0.75 -11.99
C GLY A 101 16.26 -0.81 -10.88
N LEU A 102 15.82 0.34 -10.36
CA LEU A 102 14.81 0.43 -9.32
C LEU A 102 13.45 0.83 -9.89
N ASP A 103 12.38 0.24 -9.36
CA ASP A 103 11.02 0.73 -9.58
C ASP A 103 10.66 1.79 -8.54
N LEU A 104 9.93 2.84 -8.97
CA LEU A 104 9.21 3.70 -8.04
C LEU A 104 7.87 3.02 -7.76
N CYS A 105 7.73 2.37 -6.61
CA CYS A 105 6.62 1.44 -6.36
C CYS A 105 5.46 2.04 -5.56
N GLY A 106 5.66 3.16 -4.87
CA GLY A 106 4.65 3.80 -4.03
C GLY A 106 4.92 5.28 -3.81
N LEU A 107 3.84 6.05 -3.59
CA LEU A 107 3.89 7.44 -3.12
C LEU A 107 3.13 7.53 -1.79
N SER A 108 3.83 7.83 -0.70
CA SER A 108 3.21 7.99 0.61
C SER A 108 2.88 9.43 0.91
N THR A 109 1.63 9.67 1.27
CA THR A 109 1.09 11.00 1.55
C THR A 109 0.48 11.10 2.96
N HIS A 110 0.36 12.32 3.47
CA HIS A 110 -0.26 12.59 4.77
C HIS A 110 -1.41 13.58 4.58
N GLN A 111 -2.61 13.10 4.36
CA GLN A 111 -3.82 13.89 4.36
C GLN A 111 -4.68 13.61 5.59
N SER A 112 -5.65 14.47 5.82
CA SER A 112 -6.66 14.25 6.84
C SER A 112 -8.01 14.72 6.33
N PHE A 113 -9.03 13.87 6.46
CA PHE A 113 -10.40 14.17 6.08
C PHE A 113 -11.33 14.28 7.29
N VAL A 114 -10.84 13.99 8.50
CA VAL A 114 -11.61 14.02 9.75
C VAL A 114 -11.67 15.46 10.29
N PHE A 115 -12.44 16.30 9.58
CA PHE A 115 -12.70 17.68 9.99
C PHE A 115 -14.16 18.04 9.77
N PRO A 116 -14.83 18.72 10.71
CA PRO A 116 -16.18 19.25 10.50
C PRO A 116 -16.21 20.39 9.48
N ASP A 117 -15.12 21.12 9.30
CA ASP A 117 -14.97 22.20 8.34
C ASP A 117 -14.86 21.65 6.90
N ALA A 118 -15.86 21.97 6.07
CA ALA A 118 -15.94 21.50 4.69
C ALA A 118 -14.85 22.11 3.79
N GLU A 119 -14.44 23.36 4.03
CA GLU A 119 -13.38 24.01 3.24
C GLU A 119 -12.04 23.37 3.53
N ARG A 120 -11.77 23.04 4.80
CA ARG A 120 -10.55 22.32 5.19
C ARG A 120 -10.51 20.93 4.58
N ARG A 121 -11.63 20.20 4.55
CA ARG A 121 -11.69 18.90 3.84
C ARG A 121 -11.44 19.08 2.34
N GLN A 122 -12.05 20.10 1.71
CA GLN A 122 -11.84 20.34 0.29
C GLN A 122 -10.36 20.63 -0.05
N LYS A 123 -9.66 21.42 0.77
CA LYS A 123 -8.21 21.64 0.60
C LYS A 123 -7.40 20.34 0.64
N ASN A 124 -7.73 19.42 1.57
CA ASN A 124 -7.07 18.11 1.61
C ASN A 124 -7.42 17.24 0.39
N ILE A 125 -8.65 17.33 -0.12
CA ILE A 125 -9.05 16.67 -1.37
C ILE A 125 -8.23 17.22 -2.55
N ASP A 126 -8.16 18.54 -2.70
CA ASP A 126 -7.42 19.19 -3.80
C ASP A 126 -5.91 18.84 -3.75
N GLN A 127 -5.31 18.84 -2.57
CA GLN A 127 -3.93 18.40 -2.37
C GLN A 127 -3.75 16.92 -2.74
N THR A 128 -4.72 16.06 -2.39
CA THR A 128 -4.64 14.62 -2.71
C THR A 128 -4.82 14.38 -4.21
N LEU A 129 -5.71 15.13 -4.88
CA LEU A 129 -5.83 15.09 -6.35
C LEU A 129 -4.52 15.47 -7.03
N HIS A 130 -3.83 16.50 -6.55
CA HIS A 130 -2.50 16.86 -7.02
C HIS A 130 -1.49 15.73 -6.78
N SER A 131 -1.52 15.08 -5.61
CA SER A 131 -0.64 13.94 -5.30
C SER A 131 -0.86 12.75 -6.24
N ILE A 132 -2.11 12.48 -6.65
CA ILE A 132 -2.42 11.44 -7.66
C ILE A 132 -1.75 11.79 -9.00
N GLU A 133 -1.76 13.05 -9.42
CA GLU A 133 -1.06 13.49 -10.62
C GLU A 133 0.46 13.35 -10.50
N LEU A 134 1.04 13.61 -9.32
CA LEU A 134 2.47 13.38 -9.09
C LEU A 134 2.81 11.90 -9.22
N ALA A 135 2.01 11.01 -8.61
CA ALA A 135 2.19 9.56 -8.75
C ALA A 135 2.15 9.13 -10.23
N TYR A 136 1.16 9.61 -10.98
CA TYR A 136 1.04 9.34 -12.42
C TYR A 136 2.28 9.81 -13.21
N ARG A 137 2.74 11.04 -12.99
CA ARG A 137 3.94 11.59 -13.67
C ARG A 137 5.22 10.82 -13.34
N LEU A 138 5.34 10.34 -12.09
CA LEU A 138 6.44 9.48 -11.64
C LEU A 138 6.31 8.04 -12.19
N GLY A 139 5.14 7.65 -12.69
CA GLY A 139 4.86 6.27 -13.11
C GLY A 139 4.65 5.32 -11.92
N ILE A 140 4.26 5.86 -10.78
CA ILE A 140 3.97 5.12 -9.54
C ILE A 140 2.54 4.56 -9.59
N PRO A 141 2.34 3.24 -9.43
CA PRO A 141 1.03 2.62 -9.60
C PRO A 141 0.14 2.68 -8.36
N THR A 142 0.68 2.99 -7.18
CA THR A 142 -0.07 3.00 -5.92
C THR A 142 0.31 4.19 -5.06
N MET A 143 -0.70 4.76 -4.38
CA MET A 143 -0.51 5.89 -3.49
C MET A 143 -1.17 5.61 -2.14
N ARG A 144 -0.39 5.70 -1.06
CA ARG A 144 -0.91 5.60 0.30
C ARG A 144 -1.72 6.84 0.66
N ILE A 145 -2.91 6.63 1.22
CA ILE A 145 -3.75 7.66 1.81
C ILE A 145 -4.13 7.31 3.26
N ASN A 146 -4.42 8.33 4.07
CA ASN A 146 -4.85 8.18 5.47
C ASN A 146 -6.27 8.73 5.65
N THR A 147 -6.98 8.25 6.68
CA THR A 147 -8.23 8.88 7.10
C THR A 147 -8.00 10.26 7.69
N GLY A 148 -6.84 10.46 8.30
CA GLY A 148 -6.64 11.49 9.28
C GLY A 148 -7.25 11.09 10.63
N ARG A 149 -7.19 12.00 11.59
CA ARG A 149 -7.60 11.78 12.97
C ARG A 149 -8.35 13.00 13.52
N TRP A 150 -8.97 12.87 14.67
CA TRP A 150 -9.74 13.96 15.30
C TRP A 150 -8.88 15.19 15.62
N GLY A 151 -7.58 14.98 15.87
CA GLY A 151 -6.64 16.05 16.18
C GLY A 151 -6.87 16.68 17.56
N THR A 152 -7.37 15.90 18.50
CA THR A 152 -7.64 16.31 19.88
C THR A 152 -6.48 16.04 20.82
N SER A 153 -5.52 15.20 20.44
CA SER A 153 -4.24 15.06 21.14
C SER A 153 -3.39 16.30 20.91
N LYS A 154 -2.74 16.78 21.97
CA LYS A 154 -1.91 17.99 21.95
C LYS A 154 -0.76 17.90 20.95
N ASP A 155 -0.09 16.74 20.92
CA ASP A 155 1.04 16.43 20.08
C ASP A 155 1.09 14.92 19.77
N PHE A 156 2.09 14.50 19.00
CA PHE A 156 2.24 13.11 18.62
C PHE A 156 2.71 12.23 19.79
N ASP A 157 3.47 12.77 20.73
CA ASP A 157 3.91 12.03 21.93
C ASP A 157 2.72 11.66 22.81
N GLU A 158 1.77 12.58 23.01
CA GLU A 158 0.53 12.29 23.73
C GLU A 158 -0.30 11.23 23.00
N LEU A 159 -0.42 11.34 21.68
CA LEU A 159 -1.12 10.33 20.86
C LEU A 159 -0.50 8.95 21.05
N MET A 160 0.83 8.84 20.98
CA MET A 160 1.53 7.55 21.13
C MET A 160 1.47 7.02 22.56
N LYS A 161 1.56 7.89 23.56
CA LYS A 161 1.32 7.51 24.98
C LYS A 161 -0.06 6.90 25.16
N ASN A 162 -1.05 7.36 24.42
CA ASN A 162 -2.41 6.84 24.39
C ASN A 162 -2.61 5.76 23.31
N ARG A 163 -1.52 5.16 22.80
CA ARG A 163 -1.55 4.05 21.82
C ARG A 163 -2.34 4.36 20.54
N GLY A 164 -2.21 5.60 20.06
CA GLY A 164 -2.90 6.08 18.86
C GLY A 164 -4.40 6.35 19.05
N ILE A 165 -4.87 6.35 20.29
CA ILE A 165 -6.27 6.64 20.65
C ILE A 165 -6.39 8.10 21.07
N GLU A 166 -7.33 8.81 20.47
CA GLU A 166 -7.67 10.18 20.87
C GLU A 166 -9.19 10.36 21.00
N PRO A 167 -9.65 11.26 21.87
CA PRO A 167 -11.06 11.58 21.98
C PRO A 167 -11.61 12.16 20.69
N ARG A 168 -12.91 11.95 20.44
CA ARG A 168 -13.62 12.64 19.36
C ARG A 168 -13.71 14.14 19.65
N LEU A 169 -13.80 14.93 18.61
CA LEU A 169 -14.17 16.35 18.75
C LEU A 169 -15.53 16.48 19.42
N PRO A 170 -15.69 17.37 20.43
CA PRO A 170 -16.98 17.60 21.08
C PRO A 170 -18.06 17.95 20.06
N GLY A 171 -19.23 17.33 20.20
CA GLY A 171 -20.39 17.54 19.32
C GLY A 171 -20.41 16.68 18.07
N TYR A 172 -19.42 15.83 17.82
CA TYR A 172 -19.36 14.94 16.66
C TYR A 172 -19.25 13.47 17.05
N THR A 173 -19.63 12.60 16.13
CA THR A 173 -19.65 11.15 16.27
C THR A 173 -18.67 10.49 15.32
N ASP A 174 -18.38 9.20 15.52
CA ASP A 174 -17.58 8.43 14.54
C ASP A 174 -18.32 8.34 13.19
N GLU A 175 -19.66 8.32 13.20
CA GLU A 175 -20.48 8.35 11.98
C GLU A 175 -20.21 9.59 11.13
N ASP A 176 -20.11 10.76 11.78
CA ASP A 176 -19.74 12.00 11.09
C ASP A 176 -18.35 11.87 10.46
N GLY A 177 -17.38 11.38 11.23
CA GLY A 177 -16.01 11.17 10.77
C GLY A 177 -15.93 10.20 9.58
N PHE A 178 -16.59 9.06 9.65
CA PHE A 178 -16.67 8.11 8.54
C PHE A 178 -17.36 8.70 7.31
N GLY A 179 -18.47 9.42 7.49
CA GLY A 179 -19.14 10.12 6.39
C GLY A 179 -18.23 11.12 5.68
N TRP A 180 -17.45 11.90 6.42
CA TRP A 180 -16.48 12.84 5.84
C TRP A 180 -15.34 12.15 5.08
N VAL A 181 -14.79 11.06 5.63
CA VAL A 181 -13.72 10.29 4.98
C VAL A 181 -14.22 9.63 3.70
N ILE A 182 -15.35 8.92 3.76
CA ILE A 182 -15.94 8.24 2.60
C ILE A 182 -16.23 9.25 1.50
N GLY A 183 -16.98 10.32 1.79
CA GLY A 183 -17.33 11.33 0.79
C GLY A 183 -16.13 12.14 0.27
N SER A 184 -14.99 12.18 1.00
CA SER A 184 -13.75 12.76 0.51
C SER A 184 -13.05 11.83 -0.45
N ILE A 185 -12.91 10.53 -0.10
CA ILE A 185 -12.25 9.53 -0.94
C ILE A 185 -13.04 9.32 -2.24
N GLU A 186 -14.36 9.27 -2.21
CA GLU A 186 -15.19 9.15 -3.42
C GLU A 186 -14.88 10.23 -4.46
N LYS A 187 -14.56 11.47 -4.03
CA LYS A 187 -14.15 12.56 -4.92
C LYS A 187 -12.77 12.37 -5.57
N LEU A 188 -11.93 11.50 -5.02
CA LEU A 188 -10.59 11.20 -5.54
C LEU A 188 -10.63 10.12 -6.62
N LEU A 189 -11.60 9.20 -6.55
CA LEU A 189 -11.65 8.01 -7.40
C LEU A 189 -11.63 8.27 -8.90
N PRO A 190 -12.38 9.25 -9.44
CA PRO A 190 -12.33 9.54 -10.88
C PRO A 190 -10.92 9.92 -11.37
N LYS A 191 -10.17 10.67 -10.56
CA LYS A 191 -8.80 11.02 -10.88
C LYS A 191 -7.84 9.84 -10.72
N ALA A 192 -8.04 9.02 -9.70
CA ALA A 192 -7.26 7.80 -9.49
C ALA A 192 -7.42 6.84 -10.67
N GLU A 193 -8.66 6.64 -11.15
CA GLU A 193 -8.96 5.84 -12.35
C GLU A 193 -8.34 6.43 -13.62
N GLU A 194 -8.51 7.73 -13.87
CA GLU A 194 -7.92 8.44 -15.01
C GLU A 194 -6.40 8.27 -15.07
N CYS A 195 -5.75 8.36 -13.91
CA CYS A 195 -4.29 8.26 -13.77
C CYS A 195 -3.77 6.82 -13.67
N GLY A 196 -4.65 5.82 -13.47
CA GLY A 196 -4.25 4.43 -13.24
C GLY A 196 -3.50 4.24 -11.91
N VAL A 197 -3.82 5.04 -10.88
CA VAL A 197 -3.20 5.01 -9.55
C VAL A 197 -4.17 4.41 -8.54
N VAL A 198 -3.80 3.28 -7.94
CA VAL A 198 -4.61 2.67 -6.88
C VAL A 198 -4.35 3.39 -5.56
N LEU A 199 -5.40 3.89 -4.94
CA LEU A 199 -5.33 4.47 -3.60
C LEU A 199 -5.28 3.36 -2.55
N GLY A 200 -4.23 3.32 -1.75
CA GLY A 200 -4.08 2.40 -0.63
C GLY A 200 -4.43 3.10 0.68
N LEU A 201 -5.61 2.81 1.24
CA LEU A 201 -5.96 3.29 2.57
C LEU A 201 -5.13 2.56 3.62
N GLU A 202 -4.32 3.29 4.37
CA GLU A 202 -3.45 2.71 5.39
C GLU A 202 -4.20 2.44 6.69
N ASN A 203 -3.92 1.30 7.33
CA ASN A 203 -4.25 1.08 8.73
C ASN A 203 -3.36 1.96 9.61
N HIS A 204 -3.84 3.16 9.89
CA HIS A 204 -3.13 4.23 10.58
C HIS A 204 -4.00 4.88 11.66
N TRP A 205 -3.41 5.77 12.47
CA TRP A 205 -4.10 6.48 13.54
C TRP A 205 -5.39 7.18 13.06
N GLY A 206 -6.36 7.30 13.93
CA GLY A 206 -7.68 7.82 13.64
C GLY A 206 -8.66 6.70 13.28
N LEU A 207 -9.54 6.91 12.30
CA LEU A 207 -10.59 5.94 11.93
C LEU A 207 -10.06 4.68 11.27
N GLY A 208 -8.85 4.71 10.72
CA GLY A 208 -8.15 3.55 10.16
C GLY A 208 -7.36 2.72 11.18
N ARG A 209 -7.43 3.02 12.48
CA ARG A 209 -6.66 2.36 13.53
C ARG A 209 -7.04 0.88 13.76
N THR A 210 -8.21 0.46 13.32
CA THR A 210 -8.67 -0.92 13.44
C THR A 210 -9.04 -1.48 12.06
N PRO A 211 -9.00 -2.83 11.88
CA PRO A 211 -9.44 -3.46 10.64
C PRO A 211 -10.88 -3.10 10.28
N GLU A 212 -11.77 -3.06 11.28
CA GLU A 212 -13.19 -2.73 11.10
C GLU A 212 -13.35 -1.31 10.53
N GLY A 213 -12.54 -0.36 11.00
CA GLY A 213 -12.54 1.02 10.49
C GLY A 213 -12.12 1.10 9.03
N VAL A 214 -11.02 0.41 8.68
CA VAL A 214 -10.54 0.35 7.29
C VAL A 214 -11.55 -0.36 6.39
N LEU A 215 -12.03 -1.55 6.79
CA LEU A 215 -13.00 -2.33 6.02
C LEU A 215 -14.32 -1.58 5.84
N ARG A 216 -14.77 -0.85 6.85
CA ARG A 216 -15.98 -0.03 6.75
C ARG A 216 -15.87 0.98 5.60
N ILE A 217 -14.73 1.66 5.46
CA ILE A 217 -14.52 2.65 4.41
C ILE A 217 -14.40 1.97 3.04
N VAL A 218 -13.55 0.95 2.94
CA VAL A 218 -13.29 0.27 1.66
C VAL A 218 -14.54 -0.42 1.13
N ASN A 219 -15.31 -1.10 2.00
CA ASN A 219 -16.55 -1.78 1.60
C ASN A 219 -17.69 -0.81 1.28
N ALA A 220 -17.77 0.36 1.93
CA ALA A 220 -18.78 1.36 1.61
C ALA A 220 -18.56 1.99 0.23
N ILE A 221 -17.30 2.14 -0.18
CA ILE A 221 -16.91 2.72 -1.48
C ILE A 221 -16.93 1.68 -2.59
N ASP A 222 -16.52 0.44 -2.32
CA ASP A 222 -16.51 -0.72 -3.24
C ASP A 222 -15.92 -0.40 -4.62
N SER A 223 -14.73 0.17 -4.66
CA SER A 223 -14.05 0.55 -5.90
C SER A 223 -12.76 -0.26 -6.13
N PRO A 224 -12.43 -0.64 -7.37
CA PRO A 224 -11.14 -1.24 -7.69
C PRO A 224 -9.96 -0.27 -7.48
N TRP A 225 -10.24 1.04 -7.45
CA TRP A 225 -9.25 2.11 -7.25
C TRP A 225 -9.03 2.47 -5.78
N LEU A 226 -9.73 1.82 -4.85
CA LEU A 226 -9.47 1.91 -3.41
C LEU A 226 -9.16 0.53 -2.85
N ARG A 227 -7.98 0.36 -2.30
CA ARG A 227 -7.47 -0.85 -1.65
C ARG A 227 -6.79 -0.48 -0.35
N VAL A 228 -5.92 -1.33 0.17
CA VAL A 228 -5.25 -1.15 1.46
C VAL A 228 -3.74 -1.06 1.28
N THR A 229 -3.11 -0.03 1.82
CA THR A 229 -1.71 -0.07 2.21
C THR A 229 -1.66 -0.70 3.59
N LEU A 230 -1.13 -1.92 3.66
CA LEU A 230 -1.11 -2.70 4.89
C LEU A 230 0.19 -2.45 5.64
N ASP A 231 0.11 -1.74 6.75
CA ASP A 231 1.25 -1.46 7.62
C ASP A 231 1.35 -2.50 8.74
N THR A 232 2.49 -3.13 8.90
CA THR A 232 2.73 -4.21 9.86
C THR A 232 2.90 -3.72 11.29
N GLY A 233 3.26 -2.45 11.49
CA GLY A 233 3.61 -1.89 12.78
C GLY A 233 2.56 -0.97 13.41
N ASN A 234 1.48 -0.64 12.70
CA ASN A 234 0.46 0.27 13.21
C ASN A 234 -0.62 -0.41 14.08
N PHE A 235 -0.66 -1.74 14.10
CA PHE A 235 -1.43 -2.50 15.08
C PHE A 235 -0.54 -2.82 16.29
N LEU A 236 -0.63 -1.99 17.33
CA LEU A 236 0.26 -2.05 18.50
C LEU A 236 0.03 -3.29 19.40
N GLU A 237 -1.05 -4.02 19.20
CA GLU A 237 -1.43 -5.21 19.96
C GLU A 237 -1.98 -6.28 19.02
N ASP A 238 -1.54 -7.52 19.19
CA ASP A 238 -2.01 -8.69 18.45
C ASP A 238 -2.14 -8.41 16.93
N PRO A 239 -1.05 -8.07 16.23
CA PRO A 239 -1.14 -7.56 14.86
C PRO A 239 -1.61 -8.60 13.85
N TYR A 240 -1.32 -9.87 14.06
CA TYR A 240 -1.44 -10.90 13.01
C TYR A 240 -2.86 -11.14 12.53
N ASP A 241 -3.83 -11.31 13.44
CA ASP A 241 -5.24 -11.53 13.09
C ASP A 241 -5.84 -10.27 12.44
N LYS A 242 -5.34 -9.10 12.82
CA LYS A 242 -5.74 -7.82 12.22
C LYS A 242 -5.15 -7.64 10.82
N LEU A 243 -3.88 -8.00 10.64
CA LEU A 243 -3.24 -8.02 9.31
C LEU A 243 -3.94 -9.02 8.39
N GLU A 244 -4.32 -10.21 8.88
CA GLU A 244 -5.00 -11.24 8.09
C GLU A 244 -6.35 -10.76 7.55
N GLN A 245 -7.11 -9.98 8.32
CA GLN A 245 -8.38 -9.40 7.87
C GLN A 245 -8.23 -8.43 6.69
N LEU A 246 -7.10 -7.70 6.61
CA LEU A 246 -6.86 -6.70 5.57
C LEU A 246 -6.02 -7.22 4.39
N ALA A 247 -5.29 -8.32 4.59
CA ALA A 247 -4.38 -8.88 3.59
C ALA A 247 -5.01 -9.15 2.20
N PRO A 248 -6.30 -9.60 2.09
CA PRO A 248 -6.95 -9.79 0.78
C PRO A 248 -7.07 -8.51 -0.05
N LEU A 249 -7.00 -7.35 0.59
CA LEU A 249 -7.16 -6.04 -0.04
C LEU A 249 -5.83 -5.29 -0.21
N ALA A 250 -4.71 -5.87 0.25
CA ALA A 250 -3.41 -5.21 0.25
C ALA A 250 -2.88 -4.98 -1.18
N VAL A 251 -2.49 -3.75 -1.49
CA VAL A 251 -1.78 -3.37 -2.74
C VAL A 251 -0.32 -3.01 -2.48
N LEU A 252 -0.01 -2.58 -1.27
CA LEU A 252 1.34 -2.34 -0.78
C LEU A 252 1.42 -2.85 0.66
N LEU A 253 2.50 -3.55 1.00
CA LEU A 253 2.81 -3.93 2.38
C LEU A 253 3.92 -3.05 2.90
N GLN A 254 3.66 -2.21 3.91
CA GLN A 254 4.68 -1.47 4.64
C GLN A 254 5.20 -2.33 5.80
N ALA A 255 6.49 -2.65 5.74
CA ALA A 255 7.14 -3.55 6.67
C ALA A 255 8.01 -2.75 7.66
N LYS A 256 7.52 -2.58 8.89
CA LYS A 256 8.24 -1.83 9.93
C LYS A 256 9.30 -2.66 10.62
N THR A 257 10.46 -2.06 10.88
CA THR A 257 11.54 -2.65 11.68
C THR A 257 12.06 -1.64 12.71
N TYR A 258 12.60 -2.15 13.83
CA TYR A 258 12.89 -1.31 14.99
C TYR A 258 14.28 -1.59 15.59
N TYR A 259 15.29 -1.79 14.74
CA TYR A 259 16.66 -1.99 15.23
C TYR A 259 17.13 -0.81 16.09
N GLY A 260 17.68 -1.10 17.27
CA GLY A 260 18.04 -0.09 18.27
C GLY A 260 16.87 0.39 19.14
N GLY A 261 15.69 -0.26 19.03
CA GLY A 261 14.45 0.16 19.67
C GLY A 261 13.70 1.22 18.88
N GLY A 262 12.44 1.47 19.23
CA GLY A 262 11.61 2.52 18.61
C GLY A 262 11.60 3.82 19.42
N GLU A 263 11.09 4.90 18.83
CA GLU A 263 10.94 6.18 19.53
C GLU A 263 9.82 6.12 20.55
N TRP A 264 8.65 5.68 20.15
CA TRP A 264 7.47 5.59 21.00
C TRP A 264 7.12 4.14 21.36
N TYR A 265 7.40 3.21 20.46
CA TYR A 265 7.20 1.77 20.65
C TYR A 265 8.15 1.00 19.75
N ALA A 266 8.34 -0.27 20.05
CA ALA A 266 9.01 -1.23 19.19
C ALA A 266 8.20 -2.54 19.24
N LEU A 267 7.94 -3.13 18.09
CA LEU A 267 7.25 -4.40 17.98
C LEU A 267 8.24 -5.48 17.55
N ASP A 268 8.16 -6.63 18.17
CA ASP A 268 8.86 -7.84 17.71
C ASP A 268 7.97 -8.53 16.68
N LEU A 269 8.16 -8.18 15.40
CA LEU A 269 7.33 -8.66 14.30
C LEU A 269 7.94 -9.93 13.70
N ASP A 270 7.19 -11.03 13.77
CA ASP A 270 7.52 -12.31 13.14
C ASP A 270 7.30 -12.23 11.62
N TYR A 271 8.30 -11.79 10.88
CA TYR A 271 8.23 -11.65 9.42
C TYR A 271 8.03 -12.98 8.67
N PRO A 272 8.61 -14.12 9.06
CA PRO A 272 8.22 -15.44 8.53
C PRO A 272 6.71 -15.70 8.62
N ARG A 273 6.08 -15.39 9.76
CA ARG A 273 4.62 -15.51 9.94
C ARG A 273 3.84 -14.55 9.06
N ILE A 274 4.26 -13.27 8.99
CA ILE A 274 3.64 -12.26 8.11
C ILE A 274 3.75 -12.69 6.65
N ALA A 275 4.91 -13.13 6.20
CA ALA A 275 5.11 -13.60 4.84
C ALA A 275 4.25 -14.82 4.50
N ALA A 276 4.10 -15.77 5.44
CA ALA A 276 3.20 -16.90 5.28
C ALA A 276 1.73 -16.45 5.16
N LEU A 277 1.33 -15.46 5.96
CA LEU A 277 0.01 -14.84 5.89
C LEU A 277 -0.22 -14.19 4.52
N MET A 278 0.70 -13.37 4.04
CA MET A 278 0.57 -12.69 2.75
C MET A 278 0.54 -13.69 1.58
N ARG A 279 1.31 -14.78 1.64
CA ARG A 279 1.28 -15.86 0.63
C ARG A 279 -0.09 -16.57 0.60
N ARG A 280 -0.73 -16.84 1.75
CA ARG A 280 -2.08 -17.43 1.78
C ARG A 280 -3.12 -16.59 1.03
N HIS A 281 -2.94 -15.28 1.02
CA HIS A 281 -3.81 -14.34 0.32
C HIS A 281 -3.31 -13.98 -1.10
N ASN A 282 -2.35 -14.74 -1.64
CA ASN A 282 -1.77 -14.52 -2.97
C ASN A 282 -1.23 -13.10 -3.19
N TYR A 283 -0.73 -12.46 -2.14
CA TYR A 283 -0.13 -11.14 -2.26
C TYR A 283 1.12 -11.18 -3.16
N ARG A 284 1.18 -10.29 -4.14
CA ARG A 284 2.27 -10.22 -5.14
C ARG A 284 2.85 -8.80 -5.29
N GLY A 285 2.39 -7.88 -4.46
CA GLY A 285 2.86 -6.51 -4.43
C GLY A 285 4.25 -6.38 -3.81
N TYR A 286 4.72 -5.14 -3.72
CA TYR A 286 5.95 -4.80 -3.03
C TYR A 286 5.82 -4.92 -1.52
N VAL A 287 6.90 -5.38 -0.89
CA VAL A 287 7.13 -5.24 0.55
C VAL A 287 8.05 -4.04 0.74
N SER A 288 7.51 -2.92 1.17
CA SER A 288 8.24 -1.67 1.35
C SER A 288 8.72 -1.54 2.79
N LEU A 289 10.03 -1.56 3.00
CA LEU A 289 10.62 -1.35 4.32
C LEU A 289 10.33 0.07 4.83
N GLU A 290 9.75 0.16 6.02
CA GLU A 290 9.65 1.39 6.81
C GLU A 290 10.45 1.21 8.11
N PHE A 291 11.74 1.58 8.10
CA PHE A 291 12.57 1.50 9.29
C PHE A 291 12.21 2.62 10.26
N GLU A 292 11.86 2.28 11.49
CA GLU A 292 11.50 3.22 12.57
C GLU A 292 12.36 3.06 13.84
N GLY A 293 13.50 2.36 13.72
CA GLY A 293 14.41 2.17 14.84
C GLY A 293 15.29 3.36 15.14
N LYS A 294 16.06 3.26 16.24
CA LYS A 294 17.02 4.26 16.69
C LYS A 294 18.42 4.04 16.24
N GLU A 295 18.72 2.85 15.69
CA GLU A 295 20.02 2.55 15.11
C GLU A 295 20.25 3.42 13.86
N ASP A 296 21.51 3.65 13.50
CA ASP A 296 21.86 4.38 12.28
C ASP A 296 21.22 3.71 11.05
N PRO A 297 20.46 4.44 10.21
CA PRO A 297 19.83 3.88 9.02
C PRO A 297 20.81 3.19 8.06
N ASP A 298 22.05 3.67 7.94
CA ASP A 298 23.06 3.06 7.06
C ASP A 298 23.51 1.66 7.55
N VAL A 299 23.24 1.35 8.81
CA VAL A 299 23.47 0.03 9.41
C VAL A 299 22.20 -0.81 9.50
N ALA A 300 21.09 -0.19 9.90
CA ALA A 300 19.84 -0.88 10.20
C ALA A 300 19.03 -1.24 8.94
N VAL A 301 19.03 -0.38 7.92
CA VAL A 301 18.29 -0.63 6.67
C VAL A 301 18.80 -1.87 5.93
N PRO A 302 20.13 -2.10 5.76
CA PRO A 302 20.62 -3.35 5.21
C PRO A 302 20.27 -4.59 6.04
N LYS A 303 20.28 -4.49 7.38
CA LYS A 303 19.84 -5.59 8.26
C LYS A 303 18.36 -5.92 8.04
N SER A 304 17.54 -4.87 7.91
CA SER A 304 16.11 -5.00 7.65
C SER A 304 15.84 -5.62 6.28
N LEU A 305 16.57 -5.21 5.25
CA LEU A 305 16.49 -5.81 3.91
C LEU A 305 16.78 -7.31 3.97
N LYS A 306 17.85 -7.71 4.65
CA LYS A 306 18.19 -9.14 4.80
C LYS A 306 17.05 -9.91 5.46
N LEU A 307 16.51 -9.40 6.57
CA LEU A 307 15.36 -10.00 7.27
C LEU A 307 14.17 -10.21 6.34
N LEU A 308 13.81 -9.18 5.56
CA LEU A 308 12.66 -9.23 4.65
C LEU A 308 12.91 -10.20 3.49
N ARG A 309 14.11 -10.22 2.90
CA ARG A 309 14.45 -11.17 1.83
C ARG A 309 14.38 -12.62 2.32
N GLU A 310 14.90 -12.91 3.52
CA GLU A 310 14.81 -14.24 4.12
C GLU A 310 13.36 -14.67 4.37
N ALA A 311 12.50 -13.75 4.82
CA ALA A 311 11.11 -14.07 5.12
C ALA A 311 10.23 -14.22 3.87
N PHE A 312 10.40 -13.36 2.87
CA PHE A 312 9.55 -13.32 1.67
C PHE A 312 10.11 -14.13 0.49
N GLY A 313 11.31 -14.71 0.62
CA GLY A 313 11.94 -15.56 -0.38
C GLY A 313 12.44 -14.78 -1.59
N ALA A 314 12.89 -13.54 -1.37
CA ALA A 314 13.33 -12.61 -2.40
C ALA A 314 14.86 -12.66 -2.62
#